data_cc186363abe96874d110fc69fde8c709
#
_entry.id   cc186363abe96874d110fc69fde8c709
#
_cell.length_a   1.000
_cell.length_b   1.000
_cell.length_c   1.000
_cell.angle_alpha   90.00
_cell.angle_beta   90.00
_cell.angle_gamma   90.00
#
_symmetry.space_group_name_H-M   'P 1'
#
loop_
_entity.id
_entity.type
_entity.pdbx_description
1 polymer ?
#
loop_
_entity_poly.entity_id
_entity_poly.type
_entity_poly.pdbx_seq_one_letter_code
_entity_poly.pdbx_strand_id
1 'polypeptide(L)' 'METLTLKVPGMTCGHCESAVRNELTKVAGVAAVEVDLASKDVRIVGTGLARAVLVAAIDEAGFEVE' A
#
# COMPACT_ATOMS: atom_id res chain seq x y z
N MET A 1 2.28 12.36 12.16
CA MET A 1 1.97 11.43 11.06
C MET A 1 2.61 10.09 11.32
N GLU A 2 1.94 9.04 10.92
CA GLU A 2 2.43 7.67 11.06
C GLU A 2 2.92 7.16 9.72
N THR A 3 3.87 6.24 9.76
CA THR A 3 4.36 5.58 8.56
C THR A 3 4.29 4.08 8.76
N LEU A 4 3.63 3.39 7.84
CA LEU A 4 3.56 1.94 7.84
C LEU A 4 4.20 1.43 6.55
N THR A 5 5.02 0.41 6.68
CA THR A 5 5.64 -0.23 5.53
C THR A 5 5.15 -1.66 5.45
N LEU A 6 4.61 -2.02 4.28
CA LEU A 6 4.09 -3.35 4.01
C LEU A 6 4.85 -3.94 2.83
N LYS A 7 5.09 -5.23 2.87
CA LYS A 7 5.76 -5.90 1.77
C LYS A 7 4.75 -6.62 0.90
N VAL A 8 4.78 -6.33 -0.40
CA VAL A 8 3.85 -6.90 -1.37
C VAL A 8 4.66 -7.55 -2.49
N PRO A 9 5.08 -8.80 -2.32
CA PRO A 9 5.99 -9.44 -3.27
C PRO A 9 5.41 -9.66 -4.67
N GLY A 10 4.10 -9.60 -4.81
CA GLY A 10 3.44 -9.74 -6.11
C GLY A 10 3.53 -8.52 -7.02
N MET A 11 4.02 -7.39 -6.53
CA MET A 11 4.19 -6.19 -7.35
C MET A 11 5.41 -6.35 -8.26
N THR A 12 5.17 -6.48 -9.56
CA THR A 12 6.24 -6.74 -10.52
C THR A 12 6.30 -5.72 -11.65
N CYS A 13 5.35 -4.79 -11.73
CA CYS A 13 5.30 -3.80 -12.82
C CYS A 13 4.60 -2.52 -12.37
N GLY A 14 4.67 -1.50 -13.22
CA GLY A 14 4.05 -0.20 -12.94
C GLY A 14 2.54 -0.25 -12.79
N HIS A 15 1.86 -1.16 -13.48
CA HIS A 15 0.42 -1.32 -13.33
C HIS A 15 0.06 -1.83 -11.93
N CYS A 16 0.86 -2.73 -11.39
CA CYS A 16 0.67 -3.23 -10.04
C CYS A 16 0.86 -2.10 -9.02
N GLU A 17 1.89 -1.30 -9.19
CA GLU A 17 2.14 -0.13 -8.37
C GLU A 17 0.93 0.82 -8.38
N SER A 18 0.43 1.15 -9.57
CA SER A 18 -0.70 2.05 -9.71
C SER A 18 -1.95 1.52 -9.03
N ALA A 19 -2.24 0.23 -9.20
CA ALA A 19 -3.40 -0.39 -8.58
C ALA A 19 -3.34 -0.33 -7.05
N VAL A 20 -2.20 -0.70 -6.49
CA VAL A 20 -1.98 -0.66 -5.03
C VAL A 20 -2.09 0.77 -4.52
N ARG A 21 -1.42 1.70 -5.19
CA ARG A 21 -1.44 3.11 -4.81
C ARG A 21 -2.86 3.67 -4.83
N ASN A 22 -3.62 3.39 -5.88
CA ASN A 22 -4.99 3.88 -6.02
C ASN A 22 -5.88 3.36 -4.89
N GLU A 23 -5.78 2.08 -4.57
CA GLU A 23 -6.58 1.51 -3.48
C GLU A 23 -6.19 2.09 -2.12
N LEU A 24 -4.91 2.29 -1.87
CA LEU A 24 -4.45 2.82 -0.60
C LEU A 24 -4.81 4.29 -0.43
N THR A 25 -4.78 5.08 -1.50
CA THR A 25 -5.15 6.50 -1.40
C THR A 25 -6.63 6.71 -1.12
N LYS A 26 -7.47 5.72 -1.33
CA LYS A 26 -8.89 5.76 -0.98
C LYS A 26 -9.13 5.57 0.52
N VAL A 27 -8.14 5.09 1.25
CA VAL A 27 -8.28 4.83 2.68
C VAL A 27 -8.25 6.14 3.44
N ALA A 28 -9.21 6.33 4.35
CA ALA A 28 -9.27 7.53 5.18
C ALA A 28 -8.03 7.62 6.06
N GLY A 29 -7.47 8.82 6.16
CA GLY A 29 -6.27 9.05 6.97
C GLY A 29 -4.96 8.91 6.21
N VAL A 30 -4.97 8.36 5.01
CA VAL A 30 -3.76 8.23 4.20
C VAL A 30 -3.43 9.59 3.58
N ALA A 31 -2.22 10.09 3.85
CA ALA A 31 -1.73 11.34 3.30
C ALA A 31 -0.89 11.10 2.04
N ALA A 32 -0.06 10.05 2.04
CA ALA A 32 0.81 9.73 0.92
C ALA A 32 1.08 8.24 0.85
N VAL A 33 1.37 7.75 -0.34
CA VAL A 33 1.75 6.36 -0.57
C VAL A 33 2.98 6.34 -1.45
N GLU A 34 4.00 5.60 -1.05
CA GLU A 34 5.19 5.37 -1.85
C GLU A 34 5.32 3.88 -2.11
N VAL A 35 5.67 3.52 -3.33
CA VAL A 35 5.86 2.12 -3.72
C VAL A 35 7.27 1.96 -4.27
N ASP A 36 8.00 0.98 -3.74
CA ASP A 36 9.32 0.62 -4.22
C ASP A 36 9.24 -0.77 -4.86
N LEU A 37 9.30 -0.81 -6.18
CA LEU A 37 9.22 -2.08 -6.91
C LEU A 37 10.46 -2.93 -6.75
N ALA A 38 11.60 -2.33 -6.48
CA ALA A 38 12.86 -3.07 -6.31
C ALA A 38 12.83 -3.91 -5.04
N SER A 39 12.36 -3.36 -3.94
CA SER A 39 12.27 -4.08 -2.67
C SER A 39 10.89 -4.66 -2.40
N LYS A 40 9.90 -4.32 -3.24
CA LYS A 40 8.50 -4.72 -3.07
C LYS A 40 7.86 -4.12 -1.81
N ASP A 41 8.36 -2.99 -1.36
CA ASP A 41 7.84 -2.32 -0.18
C ASP A 41 6.83 -1.25 -0.56
N VAL A 42 5.77 -1.15 0.24
CA VAL A 42 4.77 -0.09 0.12
C VAL A 42 4.81 0.69 1.43
N ARG A 43 5.12 1.97 1.33
CA ARG A 43 5.16 2.86 2.47
C ARG A 43 3.95 3.77 2.46
N ILE A 44 3.19 3.74 3.53
CA ILE A 44 1.98 4.54 3.67
C ILE A 44 2.19 5.53 4.81
N VAL A 45 1.97 6.81 4.52
CA VAL A 45 2.11 7.90 5.49
C VAL A 45 0.73 8.52 5.72
N GLY A 46 0.39 8.74 6.97
CA GLY A 46 -0.89 9.36 7.32
C GLY A 46 -1.13 9.36 8.81
N THR A 47 -2.39 9.56 9.20
CA THR A 47 -2.82 9.57 10.60
C THR A 47 -3.93 8.57 10.82
N GLY A 48 -3.93 7.94 11.98
CA GLY A 48 -4.96 6.96 12.32
C GLY A 48 -4.91 5.72 11.44
N LEU A 49 -3.74 5.35 10.97
CA LEU A 49 -3.58 4.21 10.08
C LEU A 49 -3.77 2.90 10.84
N ALA A 50 -4.54 2.00 10.26
CA ALA A 50 -4.73 0.65 10.79
C ALA A 50 -4.18 -0.33 9.77
N ARG A 51 -3.24 -1.17 10.19
CA ARG A 51 -2.61 -2.14 9.29
C ARG A 51 -3.64 -3.04 8.61
N ALA A 52 -4.64 -3.47 9.37
CA ALA A 52 -5.70 -4.35 8.83
C ALA A 52 -6.44 -3.69 7.67
N VAL A 53 -6.72 -2.39 7.76
CA VAL A 53 -7.40 -1.63 6.71
C VAL A 53 -6.50 -1.53 5.47
N LEU A 54 -5.21 -1.28 5.68
CA LEU A 54 -4.26 -1.17 4.59
C LEU A 54 -4.06 -2.51 3.88
N VAL A 55 -3.98 -3.59 4.65
CA VAL A 55 -3.89 -4.95 4.10
C VAL A 55 -5.14 -5.26 3.27
N ALA A 56 -6.31 -4.90 3.77
CA ALA A 56 -7.56 -5.10 3.03
C ALA A 56 -7.57 -4.31 1.72
N ALA A 57 -7.05 -3.10 1.73
CA ALA A 57 -6.98 -2.27 0.52
C ALA A 57 -6.06 -2.91 -0.53
N ILE A 58 -4.93 -3.45 -0.10
CA ILE A 58 -4.00 -4.13 -0.99
C ILE A 58 -4.64 -5.41 -1.55
N ASP A 59 -5.37 -6.13 -0.72
CA ASP A 59 -6.10 -7.33 -1.14
C ASP A 59 -7.15 -6.99 -2.21
N GLU A 60 -7.85 -5.86 -2.03
CA GLU A 60 -8.81 -5.36 -3.03
C GLU A 60 -8.13 -5.05 -4.36
N ALA A 61 -6.88 -4.64 -4.35
CA ALA A 61 -6.11 -4.41 -5.56
C ALA A 61 -5.68 -5.72 -6.23
N GLY A 62 -5.90 -6.86 -5.59
CA GLY A 62 -5.55 -8.16 -6.12
C GLY A 62 -4.17 -8.66 -5.72
N PHE A 63 -3.60 -8.11 -4.64
CA PHE A 63 -2.27 -8.48 -4.17
C PHE A 63 -2.34 -8.96 -2.72
N GLU A 64 -1.30 -9.67 -2.30
CA GLU A 64 -1.18 -10.14 -0.93
C GLU A 64 -0.03 -9.43 -0.22
N VAL A 65 -0.22 -9.15 1.06
CA VAL A 65 0.83 -8.60 1.92
C VAL A 65 1.55 -9.75 2.59
N GLU A 66 2.86 -9.70 2.55
CA GLU A 66 3.71 -10.70 3.20
C GLU A 66 3.74 -10.52 4.73
#